data_c4e616994ec3cbdcb6640de96abcbb38
#
_entry.id   c4e616994ec3cbdcb6640de96abcbb38
#
_cell.length_a   1.000
_cell.length_b   1.000
_cell.length_c   1.000
_cell.angle_alpha   90.00
_cell.angle_beta   90.00
_cell.angle_gamma   90.00
#
_symmetry.space_group_name_H-M   'P 1'
#
loop_
_entity.id
_entity.type
_entity.pdbx_description
1 polymer ?
#
loop_
_entity_poly.entity_id
_entity_poly.type
_entity_poly.pdbx_seq_one_letter_code
_entity_poly.pdbx_strand_id
1 'polypeptide(L)'
;MLIPLFEAQTGYKVKTVAVGSGAAITMAQEGNADVLLVHSPAAEVTFMSDGWGKDRALIMHNDFIIVGPAADPAKIKGLGPTQAFKAIADAGAAFVARGDASGTSTKELGIWKKAAIDPVATKPAWYIETGSGMGPTLTIASEKGAYTLTDRATYLANKDKLQLEILLEGNNALLNVYHVMTIDQAKWPKTNYDGAIAFLKFMTDPATQDVIGKFGVDKYGQQLFIPDATKTDADLGL
;
A
#
# COMPACT_ATOMS: atom_id res chain seq x y z
N MET A 1 11.58 13.45 -0.10
CA MET A 1 12.02 13.68 -1.50
C MET A 1 11.07 14.62 -2.24
N LEU A 2 9.79 14.27 -2.47
CA LEU A 2 8.86 15.08 -3.28
C LEU A 2 8.46 16.42 -2.64
N ILE A 3 8.18 16.46 -1.32
CA ILE A 3 7.75 17.67 -0.63
C ILE A 3 8.73 18.85 -0.79
N PRO A 4 10.06 18.70 -0.57
CA PRO A 4 10.98 19.79 -0.82
C PRO A 4 11.00 20.31 -2.26
N LEU A 5 10.77 19.43 -3.25
CA LEU A 5 10.67 19.84 -4.66
C LEU A 5 9.39 20.66 -4.90
N PHE A 6 8.25 20.20 -4.38
CA PHE A 6 7.00 20.93 -4.45
C PHE A 6 7.11 22.33 -3.81
N GLU A 7 7.65 22.41 -2.60
CA GLU A 7 7.84 23.66 -1.88
C GLU A 7 8.75 24.65 -2.62
N ALA A 8 9.84 24.12 -3.21
CA ALA A 8 10.77 24.96 -3.99
C ALA A 8 10.14 25.49 -5.28
N GLN A 9 9.30 24.71 -5.94
CA GLN A 9 8.65 25.11 -7.20
C GLN A 9 7.48 26.06 -7.01
N THR A 10 6.74 25.92 -5.90
CA THR A 10 5.46 26.60 -5.74
C THR A 10 5.45 27.68 -4.65
N GLY A 11 6.41 27.66 -3.74
CA GLY A 11 6.43 28.50 -2.54
C GLY A 11 5.46 28.10 -1.43
N TYR A 12 4.56 27.14 -1.68
CA TYR A 12 3.71 26.59 -0.63
C TYR A 12 4.55 25.85 0.41
N LYS A 13 4.03 25.77 1.65
CA LYS A 13 4.60 24.95 2.73
C LYS A 13 3.68 23.80 3.05
N VAL A 14 4.25 22.59 3.13
CA VAL A 14 3.49 21.36 3.39
C VAL A 14 3.71 20.88 4.81
N LYS A 15 2.63 20.86 5.60
CA LYS A 15 2.61 20.19 6.90
C LYS A 15 2.15 18.75 6.70
N THR A 16 3.09 17.82 6.64
CA THR A 16 2.78 16.38 6.47
C THR A 16 2.29 15.76 7.77
N VAL A 17 1.15 15.06 7.70
CA VAL A 17 0.64 14.19 8.77
C VAL A 17 0.62 12.76 8.23
N ALA A 18 1.54 11.92 8.71
CA ALA A 18 1.69 10.54 8.26
C ALA A 18 0.86 9.60 9.16
N VAL A 19 -0.30 9.18 8.65
CA VAL A 19 -1.23 8.24 9.31
C VAL A 19 -1.75 7.23 8.29
N GLY A 20 -2.44 6.20 8.74
CA GLY A 20 -3.10 5.25 7.83
C GLY A 20 -4.19 5.91 6.99
N SER A 21 -4.47 5.38 5.78
CA SER A 21 -5.42 5.98 4.83
C SER A 21 -6.80 6.25 5.43
N GLY A 22 -7.32 5.36 6.27
CA GLY A 22 -8.60 5.56 6.95
C GLY A 22 -8.59 6.76 7.88
N ALA A 23 -7.55 6.90 8.71
CA ALA A 23 -7.39 8.05 9.61
C ALA A 23 -7.21 9.35 8.82
N ALA A 24 -6.45 9.33 7.72
CA ALA A 24 -6.28 10.50 6.84
C ALA A 24 -7.62 10.95 6.24
N ILE A 25 -8.44 10.01 5.76
CA ILE A 25 -9.79 10.29 5.23
C ILE A 25 -10.69 10.88 6.33
N THR A 26 -10.67 10.34 7.54
CA THR A 26 -11.43 10.89 8.68
C THR A 26 -11.00 12.33 8.99
N MET A 27 -9.69 12.59 9.03
CA MET A 27 -9.17 13.96 9.25
C MET A 27 -9.69 14.94 8.17
N ALA A 28 -9.75 14.50 6.92
CA ALA A 28 -10.28 15.33 5.84
C ALA A 28 -11.80 15.56 5.97
N GLN A 29 -12.57 14.56 6.40
CA GLN A 29 -14.00 14.69 6.70
C GLN A 29 -14.26 15.64 7.86
N GLU A 30 -13.30 15.82 8.75
CA GLU A 30 -13.35 16.79 9.87
C GLU A 30 -12.83 18.19 9.50
N GLY A 31 -12.37 18.40 8.26
CA GLY A 31 -11.79 19.67 7.79
C GLY A 31 -10.36 19.93 8.26
N ASN A 32 -9.64 18.88 8.67
CA ASN A 32 -8.29 18.94 9.21
C ASN A 32 -7.20 18.62 8.16
N ALA A 33 -7.55 18.57 6.88
CA ALA A 33 -6.62 18.39 5.78
C ALA A 33 -7.05 19.24 4.58
N ASP A 34 -6.09 19.71 3.78
CA ASP A 34 -6.33 20.40 2.51
C ASP A 34 -6.27 19.43 1.33
N VAL A 35 -5.40 18.43 1.44
CA VAL A 35 -5.13 17.43 0.39
C VAL A 35 -4.83 16.08 1.02
N LEU A 36 -5.26 15.01 0.37
CA LEU A 36 -4.97 13.63 0.74
C LEU A 36 -4.02 13.00 -0.29
N LEU A 37 -3.04 12.22 0.19
CA LEU A 37 -2.30 11.24 -0.60
C LEU A 37 -2.47 9.89 0.09
N VAL A 38 -3.33 9.05 -0.45
CA VAL A 38 -3.79 7.81 0.19
C VAL A 38 -3.81 6.64 -0.80
N HIS A 39 -4.01 5.42 -0.28
CA HIS A 39 -3.95 4.19 -1.06
C HIS A 39 -5.03 3.17 -0.63
N SER A 40 -6.27 3.64 -0.57
CA SER A 40 -7.46 2.84 -0.23
C SER A 40 -8.59 3.08 -1.22
N PRO A 41 -8.50 2.60 -2.48
CA PRO A 41 -9.38 2.97 -3.58
C PRO A 41 -10.88 2.90 -3.24
N ALA A 42 -11.33 1.85 -2.54
CA ALA A 42 -12.74 1.72 -2.16
C ALA A 42 -13.21 2.83 -1.21
N ALA A 43 -12.40 3.20 -0.21
CA ALA A 43 -12.72 4.28 0.72
C ALA A 43 -12.63 5.66 0.05
N GLU A 44 -11.70 5.82 -0.90
CA GLU A 44 -11.55 7.02 -1.71
C GLU A 44 -12.77 7.27 -2.59
N VAL A 45 -13.27 6.22 -3.27
CA VAL A 45 -14.50 6.31 -4.09
C VAL A 45 -15.69 6.72 -3.22
N THR A 46 -15.84 6.15 -2.02
CA THR A 46 -16.87 6.56 -1.07
C THR A 46 -16.71 8.03 -0.66
N PHE A 47 -15.49 8.46 -0.32
CA PHE A 47 -15.19 9.84 0.04
C PHE A 47 -15.58 10.83 -1.06
N MET A 48 -15.29 10.49 -2.33
CA MET A 48 -15.68 11.31 -3.48
C MET A 48 -17.21 11.32 -3.71
N SER A 49 -17.87 10.15 -3.64
CA SER A 49 -19.31 10.03 -3.87
C SER A 49 -20.15 10.72 -2.79
N ASP A 50 -19.65 10.79 -1.56
CA ASP A 50 -20.29 11.52 -0.44
C ASP A 50 -20.07 13.03 -0.53
N GLY A 51 -19.36 13.51 -1.56
CA GLY A 51 -19.11 14.93 -1.82
C GLY A 51 -18.11 15.58 -0.86
N TRP A 52 -17.22 14.80 -0.22
CA TRP A 52 -16.15 15.34 0.60
C TRP A 52 -14.94 15.78 -0.22
N GLY A 53 -14.68 15.08 -1.33
CA GLY A 53 -13.59 15.39 -2.27
C GLY A 53 -14.11 16.03 -3.55
N LYS A 54 -13.25 16.84 -4.21
CA LYS A 54 -13.56 17.51 -5.46
C LYS A 54 -12.81 16.92 -6.64
N ASP A 55 -11.50 16.73 -6.51
CA ASP A 55 -10.65 16.14 -7.53
C ASP A 55 -9.98 14.88 -6.98
N ARG A 56 -9.80 13.87 -7.82
CA ARG A 56 -9.07 12.64 -7.52
C ARG A 56 -8.21 12.28 -8.73
N ALA A 57 -6.92 12.06 -8.51
CA ALA A 57 -5.98 11.69 -9.56
C ALA A 57 -5.16 10.47 -9.15
N LEU A 58 -5.02 9.52 -10.06
CA LEU A 58 -4.10 8.39 -9.94
C LEU A 58 -2.66 8.90 -10.08
N ILE A 59 -1.78 8.49 -9.18
CA ILE A 59 -0.40 8.99 -9.15
C ILE A 59 0.61 7.89 -9.42
N MET A 60 0.55 6.80 -8.67
CA MET A 60 1.54 5.74 -8.69
C MET A 60 1.00 4.49 -8.03
N HIS A 61 1.68 3.38 -8.21
CA HIS A 61 1.52 2.22 -7.34
C HIS A 61 2.87 1.69 -6.86
N ASN A 62 2.87 0.99 -5.74
CA ASN A 62 3.85 -0.02 -5.38
C ASN A 62 3.14 -1.35 -5.24
N ASP A 63 3.85 -2.41 -4.90
CA ASP A 63 3.24 -3.72 -4.76
C ASP A 63 3.51 -4.38 -3.42
N PHE A 64 2.58 -5.23 -3.06
CA PHE A 64 2.81 -6.27 -2.07
C PHE A 64 3.36 -7.52 -2.76
N ILE A 65 4.13 -8.28 -2.01
CA ILE A 65 4.67 -9.56 -2.42
C ILE A 65 4.38 -10.60 -1.34
N ILE A 66 4.28 -11.87 -1.71
CA ILE A 66 4.23 -12.96 -0.75
C ILE A 66 5.61 -13.60 -0.72
N VAL A 67 6.21 -13.59 0.45
CA VAL A 67 7.52 -14.20 0.70
C VAL A 67 7.37 -15.42 1.59
N GLY A 68 8.31 -16.35 1.49
CA GLY A 68 8.30 -17.58 2.28
C GLY A 68 9.61 -18.34 2.14
N PRO A 69 9.72 -19.53 2.78
CA PRO A 69 10.91 -20.37 2.70
C PRO A 69 11.15 -20.84 1.24
N ALA A 70 12.40 -20.91 0.84
CA ALA A 70 12.80 -21.35 -0.51
C ALA A 70 12.21 -22.71 -0.93
N ALA A 71 12.00 -23.61 0.04
CA ALA A 71 11.42 -24.93 -0.16
C ALA A 71 9.93 -24.92 -0.57
N ASP A 72 9.24 -23.79 -0.36
CA ASP A 72 7.82 -23.60 -0.69
C ASP A 72 6.91 -24.80 -0.36
N PRO A 73 6.79 -25.19 0.91
CA PRO A 73 6.05 -26.40 1.29
C PRO A 73 4.57 -26.38 0.90
N ALA A 74 3.94 -25.20 0.81
CA ALA A 74 2.56 -25.04 0.35
C ALA A 74 2.43 -24.93 -1.18
N LYS A 75 3.57 -24.92 -1.92
CA LYS A 75 3.63 -24.87 -3.39
C LYS A 75 2.85 -23.69 -3.98
N ILE A 76 3.11 -22.49 -3.46
CA ILE A 76 2.39 -21.28 -3.88
C ILE A 76 2.98 -20.64 -5.15
N LYS A 77 4.19 -20.98 -5.56
CA LYS A 77 4.81 -20.44 -6.79
C LYS A 77 3.91 -20.69 -8.00
N GLY A 78 3.62 -19.61 -8.76
CA GLY A 78 2.78 -19.67 -9.96
C GLY A 78 1.27 -19.60 -9.70
N LEU A 79 0.82 -19.53 -8.45
CA LEU A 79 -0.60 -19.35 -8.11
C LEU A 79 -0.98 -17.86 -8.09
N GLY A 80 -2.28 -17.57 -8.13
CA GLY A 80 -2.80 -16.25 -7.79
C GLY A 80 -2.84 -16.05 -6.26
N PRO A 81 -2.88 -14.78 -5.76
CA PRO A 81 -2.81 -14.50 -4.32
C PRO A 81 -3.86 -15.23 -3.47
N THR A 82 -5.11 -15.27 -3.92
CA THR A 82 -6.20 -15.99 -3.22
C THR A 82 -5.95 -17.50 -3.16
N GLN A 83 -5.47 -18.08 -4.26
CA GLN A 83 -5.14 -19.52 -4.33
C GLN A 83 -3.91 -19.85 -3.48
N ALA A 84 -2.91 -18.96 -3.45
CA ALA A 84 -1.73 -19.09 -2.62
C ALA A 84 -2.09 -19.12 -1.13
N PHE A 85 -2.93 -18.18 -0.68
CA PHE A 85 -3.40 -18.14 0.70
C PHE A 85 -4.19 -19.40 1.06
N LYS A 86 -5.07 -19.84 0.16
CA LYS A 86 -5.79 -21.10 0.36
C LYS A 86 -4.83 -22.29 0.47
N ALA A 87 -3.83 -22.39 -0.39
CA ALA A 87 -2.84 -23.48 -0.36
C ALA A 87 -2.01 -23.48 0.96
N ILE A 88 -1.64 -22.30 1.47
CA ILE A 88 -0.97 -22.16 2.77
C ILE A 88 -1.85 -22.69 3.90
N ALA A 89 -3.13 -22.33 3.92
CA ALA A 89 -4.08 -22.80 4.94
C ALA A 89 -4.35 -24.31 4.83
N ASP A 90 -4.59 -24.82 3.62
CA ASP A 90 -4.84 -26.25 3.37
C ASP A 90 -3.64 -27.13 3.78
N ALA A 91 -2.41 -26.61 3.60
CA ALA A 91 -1.19 -27.27 4.04
C ALA A 91 -0.92 -27.13 5.55
N GLY A 92 -1.65 -26.27 6.27
CA GLY A 92 -1.32 -25.91 7.64
C GLY A 92 0.08 -25.27 7.78
N ALA A 93 0.58 -24.67 6.71
CA ALA A 93 1.91 -24.08 6.68
C ALA A 93 1.93 -22.74 7.42
N ALA A 94 2.96 -22.49 8.21
CA ALA A 94 3.04 -21.30 9.04
C ALA A 94 2.93 -20.01 8.21
N PHE A 95 2.05 -19.12 8.63
CA PHE A 95 1.88 -17.77 8.10
C PHE A 95 2.01 -16.74 9.23
N VAL A 96 2.86 -15.75 9.02
CA VAL A 96 3.09 -14.68 9.99
C VAL A 96 2.44 -13.40 9.47
N ALA A 97 1.49 -12.90 10.24
CA ALA A 97 0.73 -11.70 9.98
C ALA A 97 1.21 -10.54 10.87
N ARG A 98 1.00 -9.30 10.42
CA ARG A 98 1.23 -8.13 11.27
C ARG A 98 0.26 -8.07 12.45
N GLY A 99 -1.01 -8.35 12.23
CA GLY A 99 -2.03 -8.32 13.26
C GLY A 99 -2.29 -6.91 13.82
N ASP A 100 -2.07 -5.87 13.01
CA ASP A 100 -2.29 -4.46 13.37
C ASP A 100 -3.30 -3.80 12.40
N ALA A 101 -3.63 -2.53 12.62
CA ALA A 101 -4.56 -1.78 11.75
C ALA A 101 -3.88 -1.15 10.52
N SER A 102 -2.78 -1.73 10.02
CA SER A 102 -2.02 -1.21 8.88
C SER A 102 -2.67 -1.53 7.53
N GLY A 103 -2.25 -0.82 6.48
CA GLY A 103 -2.63 -1.14 5.10
C GLY A 103 -2.22 -2.55 4.67
N THR A 104 -1.08 -3.07 5.17
CA THR A 104 -0.64 -4.45 4.93
C THR A 104 -1.61 -5.46 5.54
N SER A 105 -2.00 -5.28 6.81
CA SER A 105 -3.02 -6.14 7.46
C SER A 105 -4.36 -6.07 6.75
N THR A 106 -4.79 -4.87 6.34
CA THR A 106 -6.04 -4.70 5.57
C THR A 106 -5.98 -5.46 4.22
N LYS A 107 -4.86 -5.37 3.50
CA LYS A 107 -4.64 -6.12 2.24
C LYS A 107 -4.65 -7.62 2.48
N GLU A 108 -3.94 -8.10 3.47
CA GLU A 108 -3.85 -9.51 3.86
C GLU A 108 -5.22 -10.09 4.18
N LEU A 109 -5.96 -9.46 5.10
CA LEU A 109 -7.30 -9.88 5.50
C LEU A 109 -8.28 -9.87 4.31
N GLY A 110 -8.12 -8.92 3.38
CA GLY A 110 -8.87 -8.89 2.13
C GLY A 110 -8.61 -10.12 1.25
N ILE A 111 -7.37 -10.62 1.20
CA ILE A 111 -7.02 -11.84 0.45
C ILE A 111 -7.58 -13.09 1.16
N TRP A 112 -7.44 -13.19 2.49
CA TRP A 112 -8.05 -14.27 3.29
C TRP A 112 -9.56 -14.34 3.09
N LYS A 113 -10.24 -13.19 3.15
CA LYS A 113 -11.69 -13.10 2.89
C LYS A 113 -12.07 -13.60 1.50
N LYS A 114 -11.29 -13.26 0.46
CA LYS A 114 -11.50 -13.77 -0.91
C LYS A 114 -11.25 -15.28 -1.00
N ALA A 115 -10.39 -15.83 -0.17
CA ALA A 115 -10.17 -17.28 -0.05
C ALA A 115 -11.26 -17.99 0.77
N ALA A 116 -12.26 -17.27 1.29
CA ALA A 116 -13.29 -17.74 2.21
C ALA A 116 -12.71 -18.34 3.51
N ILE A 117 -11.60 -17.78 4.02
CA ILE A 117 -10.92 -18.17 5.24
C ILE A 117 -10.88 -16.98 6.19
N ASP A 118 -11.15 -17.19 7.46
CA ASP A 118 -11.02 -16.19 8.52
C ASP A 118 -10.06 -16.73 9.60
N PRO A 119 -8.75 -16.49 9.45
CA PRO A 119 -7.78 -17.01 10.40
C PRO A 119 -7.81 -16.24 11.73
N VAL A 120 -8.30 -14.99 11.75
CA VAL A 120 -8.42 -14.19 12.98
C VAL A 120 -9.53 -14.75 13.88
N ALA A 121 -10.68 -15.13 13.29
CA ALA A 121 -11.78 -15.71 14.05
C ALA A 121 -11.50 -17.17 14.47
N THR A 122 -10.90 -17.98 13.58
CA THR A 122 -10.66 -19.41 13.82
C THR A 122 -9.39 -19.71 14.60
N LYS A 123 -8.44 -18.76 14.62
CA LYS A 123 -7.14 -18.83 15.34
C LYS A 123 -6.41 -20.17 15.16
N PRO A 124 -6.20 -20.63 13.92
CA PRO A 124 -5.48 -21.87 13.70
C PRO A 124 -4.01 -21.74 14.12
N ALA A 125 -3.38 -22.82 14.55
CA ALA A 125 -2.00 -22.81 15.03
C ALA A 125 -0.97 -22.34 14.01
N TRP A 126 -1.28 -22.41 12.71
CA TRP A 126 -0.41 -21.96 11.63
C TRP A 126 -0.46 -20.44 11.38
N TYR A 127 -1.45 -19.71 11.90
CA TYR A 127 -1.60 -18.26 11.72
C TYR A 127 -1.09 -17.52 12.96
N ILE A 128 -0.06 -16.71 12.79
CA ILE A 128 0.68 -16.08 13.89
C ILE A 128 0.64 -14.57 13.71
N GLU A 129 -0.07 -13.86 14.58
CA GLU A 129 -0.08 -12.39 14.61
C GLU A 129 1.05 -11.87 15.49
N THR A 130 1.83 -10.91 14.96
CA THR A 130 2.98 -10.34 15.69
C THR A 130 2.62 -9.10 16.50
N GLY A 131 1.56 -8.39 16.14
CA GLY A 131 1.23 -7.06 16.68
C GLY A 131 2.31 -6.02 16.39
N SER A 132 3.16 -6.24 15.38
CA SER A 132 4.37 -5.46 15.14
C SER A 132 4.42 -4.88 13.73
N GLY A 133 5.34 -3.92 13.50
CA GLY A 133 5.62 -3.39 12.17
C GLY A 133 6.19 -4.43 11.20
N MET A 134 6.25 -4.08 9.90
CA MET A 134 6.61 -5.04 8.84
C MET A 134 8.03 -5.61 8.98
N GLY A 135 9.01 -4.82 9.40
CA GLY A 135 10.40 -5.29 9.60
C GLY A 135 10.49 -6.43 10.62
N PRO A 136 10.05 -6.23 11.88
CA PRO A 136 9.96 -7.30 12.87
C PRO A 136 9.13 -8.51 12.41
N THR A 137 8.02 -8.29 11.70
CA THR A 137 7.20 -9.39 11.14
C THR A 137 7.98 -10.24 10.16
N LEU A 138 8.74 -9.62 9.25
CA LEU A 138 9.64 -10.33 8.32
C LEU A 138 10.72 -11.15 9.05
N THR A 139 11.29 -10.61 10.12
CA THR A 139 12.29 -11.32 10.93
C THR A 139 11.69 -12.58 11.55
N ILE A 140 10.50 -12.46 12.18
CA ILE A 140 9.79 -13.59 12.79
C ILE A 140 9.40 -14.63 11.72
N ALA A 141 8.91 -14.18 10.55
CA ALA A 141 8.59 -15.08 9.44
C ALA A 141 9.83 -15.85 8.96
N SER A 142 10.98 -15.17 8.86
CA SER A 142 12.25 -15.77 8.48
C SER A 142 12.72 -16.83 9.49
N GLU A 143 12.69 -16.52 10.78
CA GLU A 143 13.09 -17.45 11.85
C GLU A 143 12.19 -18.70 11.93
N LYS A 144 10.90 -18.53 11.58
CA LYS A 144 9.94 -19.64 11.59
C LYS A 144 9.85 -20.41 10.28
N GLY A 145 10.57 -19.98 9.23
CA GLY A 145 10.39 -20.54 7.89
C GLY A 145 8.94 -20.42 7.40
N ALA A 146 8.31 -19.29 7.71
CA ALA A 146 6.88 -19.05 7.47
C ALA A 146 6.65 -18.15 6.25
N TYR A 147 5.43 -18.20 5.70
CA TYR A 147 4.97 -17.26 4.71
C TYR A 147 4.55 -15.93 5.36
N THR A 148 4.63 -14.84 4.61
CA THR A 148 4.07 -13.54 5.01
C THR A 148 3.81 -12.65 3.79
N LEU A 149 2.84 -11.74 3.93
CA LEU A 149 2.62 -10.65 3.00
C LEU A 149 3.45 -9.42 3.44
N THR A 150 4.16 -8.81 2.52
CA THR A 150 4.97 -7.61 2.79
C THR A 150 4.94 -6.66 1.60
N ASP A 151 5.18 -5.37 1.83
CA ASP A 151 5.55 -4.47 0.75
C ASP A 151 6.98 -4.77 0.26
N ARG A 152 7.21 -4.62 -1.04
CA ARG A 152 8.49 -4.91 -1.70
C ARG A 152 9.63 -4.10 -1.08
N ALA A 153 9.41 -2.82 -0.77
CA ALA A 153 10.46 -1.94 -0.27
C ALA A 153 10.99 -2.41 1.09
N THR A 154 10.10 -2.80 2.00
CA THR A 154 10.50 -3.32 3.32
C THR A 154 11.23 -4.66 3.19
N TYR A 155 10.78 -5.55 2.30
CA TYR A 155 11.51 -6.79 2.03
C TYR A 155 12.93 -6.52 1.52
N LEU A 156 13.09 -5.68 0.50
CA LEU A 156 14.40 -5.35 -0.07
C LEU A 156 15.33 -4.69 0.94
N ALA A 157 14.81 -3.84 1.81
CA ALA A 157 15.59 -3.21 2.88
C ALA A 157 16.12 -4.19 3.93
N ASN A 158 15.53 -5.38 4.04
CA ASN A 158 15.88 -6.40 5.02
C ASN A 158 16.43 -7.69 4.39
N LYS A 159 16.41 -7.81 3.07
CA LYS A 159 16.67 -9.04 2.31
C LYS A 159 17.92 -9.80 2.77
N ASP A 160 19.03 -9.09 2.99
CA ASP A 160 20.31 -9.70 3.36
C ASP A 160 20.30 -10.39 4.74
N LYS A 161 19.27 -10.12 5.56
CA LYS A 161 19.11 -10.69 6.90
C LYS A 161 18.03 -11.77 6.94
N LEU A 162 17.35 -12.03 5.83
CA LEU A 162 16.20 -12.93 5.77
C LEU A 162 16.53 -14.21 5.02
N GLN A 163 15.97 -15.33 5.48
CA GLN A 163 16.00 -16.64 4.79
C GLN A 163 14.69 -16.85 4.04
N LEU A 164 14.13 -15.79 3.48
CA LEU A 164 12.87 -15.79 2.74
C LEU A 164 13.12 -15.38 1.28
N GLU A 165 12.41 -16.03 0.37
CA GLU A 165 12.38 -15.68 -1.05
C GLU A 165 11.04 -15.10 -1.45
N ILE A 166 11.03 -14.30 -2.53
CA ILE A 166 9.79 -13.88 -3.18
C ILE A 166 9.21 -15.10 -3.89
N LEU A 167 8.02 -15.52 -3.48
CA LEU A 167 7.34 -16.67 -4.04
C LEU A 167 6.17 -16.27 -4.95
N LEU A 168 5.59 -15.08 -4.72
CA LEU A 168 4.52 -14.55 -5.55
C LEU A 168 4.61 -13.02 -5.62
N GLU A 169 4.57 -12.51 -6.86
CA GLU A 169 4.61 -11.08 -7.20
C GLU A 169 3.91 -10.81 -8.53
N GLY A 170 3.80 -9.52 -8.93
CA GLY A 170 3.34 -9.13 -10.27
C GLY A 170 1.86 -9.36 -10.55
N ASN A 171 1.02 -9.49 -9.52
CA ASN A 171 -0.42 -9.68 -9.67
C ASN A 171 -1.18 -8.40 -9.30
N ASN A 172 -2.17 -8.01 -10.11
CA ASN A 172 -2.96 -6.78 -9.88
C ASN A 172 -3.63 -6.76 -8.50
N ALA A 173 -4.04 -7.91 -7.95
CA ALA A 173 -4.59 -7.99 -6.60
C ALA A 173 -3.59 -7.60 -5.50
N LEU A 174 -2.29 -7.57 -5.81
CA LEU A 174 -1.21 -7.15 -4.91
C LEU A 174 -0.79 -5.70 -5.09
N LEU A 175 -1.37 -4.98 -6.05
CA LEU A 175 -1.07 -3.56 -6.21
C LEU A 175 -1.54 -2.75 -5.01
N ASN A 176 -0.75 -1.75 -4.67
CA ASN A 176 -1.04 -0.75 -3.67
C ASN A 176 -1.03 0.62 -4.36
N VAL A 177 -2.22 1.06 -4.74
CA VAL A 177 -2.42 2.19 -5.67
C VAL A 177 -2.68 3.47 -4.91
N TYR A 178 -1.96 4.52 -5.25
CA TYR A 178 -1.98 5.82 -4.59
C TYR A 178 -2.70 6.88 -5.42
N HIS A 179 -3.59 7.60 -4.76
CA HIS A 179 -4.28 8.76 -5.34
C HIS A 179 -4.04 10.01 -4.50
N VAL A 180 -4.03 11.15 -5.20
CA VAL A 180 -4.19 12.46 -4.57
C VAL A 180 -5.64 12.88 -4.70
N MET A 181 -6.21 13.39 -3.60
CA MET A 181 -7.58 13.95 -3.59
C MET A 181 -7.56 15.34 -2.97
N THR A 182 -8.29 16.28 -3.57
CA THR A 182 -8.55 17.60 -2.99
C THR A 182 -9.86 17.57 -2.19
N ILE A 183 -9.97 18.45 -1.21
CA ILE A 183 -11.17 18.56 -0.37
C ILE A 183 -12.14 19.54 -1.02
N ASP A 184 -13.45 19.25 -0.98
CA ASP A 184 -14.46 20.15 -1.52
C ASP A 184 -14.70 21.33 -0.57
N GLN A 185 -14.44 22.54 -1.06
CA GLN A 185 -14.68 23.79 -0.33
C GLN A 185 -16.17 24.02 -0.01
N ALA A 186 -17.10 23.36 -0.70
CA ALA A 186 -18.51 23.41 -0.34
C ALA A 186 -18.76 22.78 1.06
N LYS A 187 -17.95 21.80 1.45
CA LYS A 187 -17.97 21.19 2.80
C LYS A 187 -17.11 21.98 3.78
N TRP A 188 -15.91 22.34 3.35
CA TRP A 188 -14.89 23.00 4.19
C TRP A 188 -14.35 24.25 3.51
N PRO A 189 -15.04 25.41 3.61
CA PRO A 189 -14.65 26.65 2.90
C PRO A 189 -13.26 27.20 3.25
N LYS A 190 -12.66 26.74 4.36
CA LYS A 190 -11.34 27.19 4.82
C LYS A 190 -10.19 26.35 4.28
N THR A 191 -10.46 25.26 3.56
CA THR A 191 -9.40 24.43 2.97
C THR A 191 -8.64 25.23 1.90
N ASN A 192 -7.32 25.05 1.85
CA ASN A 192 -6.46 25.67 0.86
C ASN A 192 -6.54 24.89 -0.47
N TYR A 193 -7.65 25.09 -1.19
CA TYR A 193 -7.87 24.39 -2.46
C TYR A 193 -6.82 24.73 -3.52
N ASP A 194 -6.35 25.99 -3.57
CA ASP A 194 -5.33 26.41 -4.55
C ASP A 194 -4.00 25.68 -4.30
N GLY A 195 -3.60 25.53 -3.04
CA GLY A 195 -2.45 24.72 -2.66
C GLY A 195 -2.65 23.22 -2.93
N ALA A 196 -3.85 22.72 -2.68
CA ALA A 196 -4.21 21.31 -2.92
C ALA A 196 -4.18 20.95 -4.42
N ILE A 197 -4.76 21.78 -5.28
CA ILE A 197 -4.74 21.55 -6.73
C ILE A 197 -3.34 21.77 -7.32
N ALA A 198 -2.54 22.67 -6.76
CA ALA A 198 -1.13 22.82 -7.12
C ALA A 198 -0.35 21.53 -6.78
N PHE A 199 -0.61 20.92 -5.61
CA PHE A 199 0.01 19.66 -5.22
C PHE A 199 -0.42 18.50 -6.13
N LEU A 200 -1.71 18.40 -6.46
CA LEU A 200 -2.21 17.39 -7.40
C LEU A 200 -1.52 17.53 -8.77
N LYS A 201 -1.46 18.74 -9.31
CA LYS A 201 -0.78 19.03 -10.59
C LYS A 201 0.71 18.68 -10.53
N PHE A 202 1.40 19.02 -9.44
CA PHE A 202 2.79 18.64 -9.22
C PHE A 202 2.97 17.12 -9.23
N MET A 203 2.12 16.38 -8.53
CA MET A 203 2.22 14.93 -8.45
C MET A 203 1.93 14.23 -9.78
N THR A 204 1.12 14.82 -10.65
CA THR A 204 0.81 14.30 -11.99
C THR A 204 1.73 14.84 -13.09
N ASP A 205 2.61 15.80 -12.78
CA ASP A 205 3.54 16.38 -13.75
C ASP A 205 4.57 15.34 -14.23
N PRO A 206 4.88 15.29 -15.55
CA PRO A 206 5.83 14.31 -16.10
C PRO A 206 7.21 14.31 -15.43
N ALA A 207 7.74 15.48 -15.02
CA ALA A 207 9.03 15.53 -14.34
C ALA A 207 8.95 14.94 -12.94
N THR A 208 7.85 15.14 -12.21
CA THR A 208 7.61 14.50 -10.91
C THR A 208 7.42 12.98 -11.06
N GLN A 209 6.69 12.55 -12.09
CA GLN A 209 6.51 11.13 -12.39
C GLN A 209 7.85 10.43 -12.72
N ASP A 210 8.78 11.10 -13.43
CA ASP A 210 10.14 10.60 -13.65
C ASP A 210 10.92 10.44 -12.33
N VAL A 211 10.79 11.40 -11.41
CA VAL A 211 11.40 11.31 -10.06
C VAL A 211 10.81 10.13 -9.27
N ILE A 212 9.50 9.91 -9.34
CA ILE A 212 8.84 8.75 -8.71
C ILE A 212 9.40 7.44 -9.29
N GLY A 213 9.47 7.32 -10.61
CA GLY A 213 9.97 6.13 -11.30
C GLY A 213 11.43 5.81 -11.04
N LYS A 214 12.25 6.80 -10.69
CA LYS A 214 13.67 6.59 -10.33
C LYS A 214 13.86 6.21 -8.86
N PHE A 215 12.84 6.33 -8.02
CA PHE A 215 12.97 6.05 -6.61
C PHE A 215 13.26 4.56 -6.36
N GLY A 216 14.36 4.28 -5.68
CA GLY A 216 14.80 2.94 -5.33
C GLY A 216 15.83 2.34 -6.29
N VAL A 217 15.95 2.83 -7.54
CA VAL A 217 16.82 2.26 -8.56
C VAL A 217 18.29 2.24 -8.11
N ASP A 218 18.81 3.36 -7.59
CA ASP A 218 20.20 3.45 -7.15
C ASP A 218 20.52 2.50 -5.98
N LYS A 219 19.55 2.29 -5.09
CA LYS A 219 19.77 1.50 -3.87
C LYS A 219 19.47 0.03 -4.04
N TYR A 220 18.45 -0.30 -4.83
CA TYR A 220 17.90 -1.67 -4.92
C TYR A 220 17.97 -2.25 -6.33
N GLY A 221 18.49 -1.51 -7.31
CA GLY A 221 18.55 -1.92 -8.71
C GLY A 221 17.20 -1.99 -9.41
N GLN A 222 16.12 -1.51 -8.77
CA GLN A 222 14.76 -1.53 -9.30
C GLN A 222 13.91 -0.39 -8.76
N GLN A 223 12.88 -0.01 -9.51
CA GLN A 223 11.88 0.95 -9.08
C GLN A 223 11.10 0.41 -7.89
N LEU A 224 10.82 1.25 -6.88
CA LEU A 224 9.94 0.92 -5.77
C LEU A 224 8.54 1.47 -5.95
N PHE A 225 8.37 2.49 -6.79
CA PHE A 225 7.08 3.03 -7.22
C PHE A 225 7.03 3.11 -8.73
N ILE A 226 5.90 2.75 -9.28
CA ILE A 226 5.62 2.83 -10.72
C ILE A 226 4.75 4.05 -10.97
N PRO A 227 5.15 4.99 -11.84
CA PRO A 227 4.36 6.14 -12.23
C PRO A 227 3.08 5.73 -12.97
N ASP A 228 1.93 6.32 -12.62
CA ASP A 228 0.63 5.97 -13.20
C ASP A 228 -0.23 7.17 -13.57
N ALA A 229 0.26 8.40 -13.50
CA ALA A 229 -0.55 9.59 -13.77
C ALA A 229 -1.17 9.66 -15.17
N THR A 230 -0.69 8.83 -16.10
CA THR A 230 -1.25 8.71 -17.46
C THR A 230 -2.23 7.54 -17.62
N LYS A 231 -2.48 6.78 -16.54
CA LYS A 231 -3.38 5.62 -16.52
C LYS A 231 -4.68 5.94 -15.81
N THR A 232 -5.64 5.03 -15.95
CA THR A 232 -6.90 5.01 -15.22
C THR A 232 -6.92 3.88 -14.19
N ASP A 233 -7.85 3.93 -13.23
CA ASP A 233 -8.08 2.84 -12.27
C ASP A 233 -8.35 1.51 -12.99
N ALA A 234 -9.10 1.54 -14.09
CA ALA A 234 -9.41 0.36 -14.90
C ALA A 234 -8.17 -0.29 -15.51
N ASP A 235 -7.14 0.48 -15.88
CA ASP A 235 -5.88 -0.05 -16.42
C ASP A 235 -5.10 -0.86 -15.35
N LEU A 236 -5.38 -0.61 -14.07
CA LEU A 236 -4.79 -1.32 -12.92
C LEU A 236 -5.70 -2.43 -12.38
N GLY A 237 -6.90 -2.61 -12.96
CA GLY A 237 -7.87 -3.61 -12.53
C GLY A 237 -8.63 -3.28 -11.25
N LEU A 238 -8.85 -1.98 -10.99
CA LEU A 238 -9.60 -1.45 -9.84
C LEU A 238 -11.07 -1.19 -10.20
#